data_51951743dc89c79326cf73c50a871d3f
#
_entry.id   51951743dc89c79326cf73c50a871d3f
#
_cell.length_a   1.000
_cell.length_b   1.000
_cell.length_c   1.000
_cell.angle_alpha   90.00
_cell.angle_beta   90.00
_cell.angle_gamma   90.00
#
_symmetry.space_group_name_H-M   'P 1'
#
loop_
_entity.id
_entity.type
_entity.pdbx_description
1 polymer ?
#
loop_
_entity_poly.entity_id
_entity_poly.type
_entity_poly.pdbx_seq_one_letter_code
_entity_poly.pdbx_strand_id
1 'polypeptide(L)'
;MKKLNLFIMSFSQNIISSIIMLIILSFALISMQDVIGQYRYITYSRYIIENQYLQNSDYFMINPEIMMVPDPNEQLKQSNSIKEKISKFDGVEGVAVAQHSTASYRSTTINTEIYNDSMQKAFSKELSEGVWFDKADKSDIPNVVIGGAVFNDIPIGSDIEIEMPDKNGNKVQQKVHVIGKIGYPWYAVSYATISNNVSTKDFLIQINTIIFDDDKQTSEILSKYNSFKSLSFSYFVIYNKECTDEQKEAVRDYYNSVGTYATYDKILENTNDYIRDNLMKKIVTPIFLLIIATLTLISIATLNTYKKLKDHSIYYLCGCSRKKSFAYLFAEISIVAILATIINIIYVSVIMSQLSAGTMSYSGSIIDYKNIIYSMIYCIVTIAITVILPFIVYKKNTPLEVYRRNHND
;
A
#
# COMPACT_ATOMS: atom_id res chain seq x y z
N MET A 1 33.21 25.56 -19.87
CA MET A 1 34.11 24.41 -19.69
C MET A 1 34.99 24.52 -18.45
N LYS A 2 35.78 25.59 -18.18
CA LYS A 2 36.69 25.67 -17.01
C LYS A 2 36.01 25.54 -15.62
N LYS A 3 34.76 26.03 -15.48
CA LYS A 3 34.01 25.94 -14.18
C LYS A 3 33.53 24.53 -13.87
N LEU A 4 33.10 23.77 -14.87
CA LEU A 4 32.66 22.38 -14.72
C LEU A 4 33.83 21.47 -14.34
N ASN A 5 35.00 21.68 -14.96
CA ASN A 5 36.20 20.91 -14.63
C ASN A 5 36.68 21.15 -13.19
N LEU A 6 36.61 22.36 -12.67
CA LEU A 6 36.95 22.67 -11.27
C LEU A 6 35.99 21.96 -10.30
N PHE A 7 34.69 21.92 -10.65
CA PHE A 7 33.69 21.23 -9.82
C PHE A 7 33.93 19.71 -9.83
N ILE A 8 34.15 19.10 -10.99
CA ILE A 8 34.43 17.67 -11.14
C ILE A 8 35.71 17.29 -10.38
N MET A 9 36.76 18.12 -10.44
CA MET A 9 38.02 17.89 -9.75
C MET A 9 37.84 17.98 -8.21
N SER A 10 37.04 18.91 -7.74
CA SER A 10 36.67 19.06 -6.32
C SER A 10 35.84 17.89 -5.80
N PHE A 11 34.89 17.40 -6.60
CA PHE A 11 34.06 16.25 -6.26
C PHE A 11 34.88 14.94 -6.24
N SER A 12 35.81 14.77 -7.20
CA SER A 12 36.65 13.56 -7.28
C SER A 12 37.58 13.36 -6.09
N GLN A 13 38.04 14.44 -5.43
CA GLN A 13 38.88 14.37 -4.23
C GLN A 13 38.16 13.76 -3.02
N ASN A 14 36.84 13.78 -2.99
CA ASN A 14 35.99 13.28 -1.89
C ASN A 14 35.05 12.15 -2.30
N ILE A 15 35.37 11.48 -3.42
CA ILE A 15 34.46 10.50 -4.04
C ILE A 15 34.07 9.36 -3.09
N ILE A 16 34.99 8.86 -2.28
CA ILE A 16 34.72 7.78 -1.32
C ILE A 16 33.72 8.25 -0.26
N SER A 17 33.91 9.42 0.32
CA SER A 17 32.98 10.01 1.30
C SER A 17 31.59 10.22 0.69
N SER A 18 31.54 10.68 -0.57
CA SER A 18 30.29 10.90 -1.28
C SER A 18 29.55 9.60 -1.57
N ILE A 19 30.26 8.53 -1.92
CA ILE A 19 29.67 7.20 -2.13
C ILE A 19 29.11 6.65 -0.82
N ILE A 20 29.85 6.74 0.29
CA ILE A 20 29.36 6.29 1.60
C ILE A 20 28.10 7.04 1.99
N MET A 21 28.09 8.38 1.83
CA MET A 21 26.89 9.19 2.09
C MET A 21 25.71 8.78 1.20
N LEU A 22 25.96 8.53 -0.07
CA LEU A 22 24.93 8.10 -1.03
C LEU A 22 24.30 6.78 -0.60
N ILE A 23 25.13 5.79 -0.21
CA ILE A 23 24.65 4.47 0.23
C ILE A 23 23.80 4.60 1.49
N ILE A 24 24.29 5.29 2.52
CA ILE A 24 23.60 5.44 3.80
C ILE A 24 22.24 6.16 3.59
N LEU A 25 22.25 7.25 2.84
CA LEU A 25 21.04 8.04 2.60
C LEU A 25 20.03 7.27 1.74
N SER A 26 20.48 6.56 0.71
CA SER A 26 19.59 5.73 -0.13
C SER A 26 18.95 4.61 0.68
N PHE A 27 19.73 3.91 1.50
CA PHE A 27 19.21 2.85 2.37
C PHE A 27 18.21 3.37 3.39
N ALA A 28 18.47 4.51 4.01
CA ALA A 28 17.57 5.15 4.94
C ALA A 28 16.24 5.56 4.27
N LEU A 29 16.30 6.13 3.07
CA LEU A 29 15.11 6.49 2.28
C LEU A 29 14.27 5.25 1.91
N ILE A 30 14.91 4.18 1.42
CA ILE A 30 14.23 2.94 1.06
C ILE A 30 13.54 2.30 2.28
N SER A 31 14.24 2.23 3.41
CA SER A 31 13.68 1.69 4.65
C SER A 31 12.45 2.50 5.13
N MET A 32 12.48 3.81 4.95
CA MET A 32 11.36 4.68 5.31
C MET A 32 10.15 4.48 4.40
N GLN A 33 10.34 4.15 3.12
CA GLN A 33 9.23 3.88 2.18
C GLN A 33 8.37 2.70 2.64
N ASP A 34 9.00 1.63 3.09
CA ASP A 34 8.28 0.45 3.57
C ASP A 34 7.39 0.78 4.78
N VAL A 35 7.93 1.50 5.76
CA VAL A 35 7.15 1.90 6.95
C VAL A 35 6.01 2.85 6.60
N ILE A 36 6.26 3.85 5.75
CA ILE A 36 5.22 4.77 5.28
C ILE A 36 4.15 4.00 4.52
N GLY A 37 4.54 3.08 3.65
CA GLY A 37 3.62 2.25 2.89
C GLY A 37 2.73 1.39 3.78
N GLN A 38 3.28 0.73 4.80
CA GLN A 38 2.53 -0.06 5.78
C GLN A 38 1.56 0.80 6.60
N TYR A 39 2.00 1.96 7.08
CA TYR A 39 1.14 2.88 7.81
C TYR A 39 -0.04 3.35 6.96
N ARG A 40 0.22 3.71 5.70
CA ARG A 40 -0.82 4.12 4.76
C ARG A 40 -1.81 2.99 4.47
N TYR A 41 -1.33 1.76 4.33
CA TYR A 41 -2.18 0.59 4.11
C TYR A 41 -3.15 0.36 5.28
N ILE A 42 -2.66 0.39 6.51
CA ILE A 42 -3.50 0.19 7.69
C ILE A 42 -4.49 1.33 7.87
N THR A 43 -4.05 2.57 7.70
CA THR A 43 -4.94 3.73 7.77
C THR A 43 -6.01 3.66 6.68
N TYR A 44 -5.65 3.17 5.50
CA TYR A 44 -6.59 2.99 4.41
C TYR A 44 -7.58 1.85 4.67
N SER A 45 -7.11 0.69 5.14
CA SER A 45 -7.99 -0.43 5.49
C SER A 45 -8.97 -0.06 6.61
N ARG A 46 -8.48 0.69 7.61
CA ARG A 46 -9.33 1.25 8.67
C ARG A 46 -10.39 2.21 8.08
N TYR A 47 -9.98 3.14 7.21
CA TYR A 47 -10.90 4.07 6.55
C TYR A 47 -12.01 3.34 5.78
N ILE A 48 -11.68 2.27 5.04
CA ILE A 48 -12.67 1.46 4.31
C ILE A 48 -13.69 0.83 5.28
N ILE A 49 -13.23 0.29 6.38
CA ILE A 49 -14.10 -0.39 7.35
C ILE A 49 -14.92 0.62 8.16
N GLU A 50 -14.33 1.77 8.54
CA GLU A 50 -15.03 2.80 9.33
C GLU A 50 -16.07 3.59 8.53
N ASN A 51 -15.82 3.87 7.25
CA ASN A 51 -16.69 4.74 6.45
C ASN A 51 -17.76 4.00 5.65
N GLN A 52 -17.85 2.68 5.80
CA GLN A 52 -18.89 1.90 5.17
C GLN A 52 -19.72 1.18 6.24
N TYR A 53 -20.78 0.52 5.85
CA TYR A 53 -21.79 -0.09 6.73
C TYR A 53 -21.24 -1.05 7.81
N LEU A 54 -19.93 -1.29 7.85
CA LEU A 54 -19.28 -2.21 8.78
C LEU A 54 -19.11 -1.70 10.20
N GLN A 55 -19.38 -0.43 10.49
CA GLN A 55 -19.35 0.11 11.84
C GLN A 55 -20.33 -0.59 12.80
N ASN A 56 -21.39 -1.17 12.26
CA ASN A 56 -22.37 -1.91 13.03
C ASN A 56 -22.44 -3.36 12.52
N SER A 57 -21.30 -4.03 12.55
CA SER A 57 -21.19 -5.41 12.09
C SER A 57 -20.32 -6.24 13.02
N ASP A 58 -20.54 -7.54 12.98
CA ASP A 58 -19.62 -8.54 13.50
C ASP A 58 -19.02 -9.33 12.33
N TYR A 59 -17.76 -9.68 12.43
CA TYR A 59 -17.12 -10.65 11.55
C TYR A 59 -17.25 -12.03 12.13
N PHE A 60 -17.88 -12.95 11.42
CA PHE A 60 -18.15 -14.30 11.84
C PHE A 60 -17.46 -15.32 10.95
N MET A 61 -16.89 -16.37 11.53
CA MET A 61 -16.31 -17.51 10.84
C MET A 61 -16.90 -18.83 11.35
N ILE A 62 -17.43 -19.64 10.45
CA ILE A 62 -17.93 -20.97 10.76
C ILE A 62 -16.78 -21.85 11.28
N ASN A 63 -17.05 -22.66 12.30
CA ASN A 63 -16.07 -23.63 12.80
C ASN A 63 -15.67 -24.59 11.67
N PRO A 64 -14.39 -24.71 11.33
CA PRO A 64 -13.91 -25.63 10.29
C PRO A 64 -14.37 -27.08 10.51
N GLU A 65 -14.52 -27.54 11.77
CA GLU A 65 -14.99 -28.88 12.08
C GLU A 65 -16.41 -29.16 11.58
N ILE A 66 -17.29 -28.16 11.61
CA ILE A 66 -18.67 -28.27 11.08
C ILE A 66 -18.63 -28.45 9.57
N MET A 67 -17.60 -27.91 8.91
CA MET A 67 -17.44 -27.92 7.46
C MET A 67 -16.58 -29.10 6.96
N MET A 68 -16.08 -29.96 7.84
CA MET A 68 -15.32 -31.16 7.48
C MET A 68 -16.22 -32.30 6.98
N VAL A 69 -17.22 -32.01 6.18
CA VAL A 69 -18.08 -32.99 5.52
C VAL A 69 -17.45 -33.35 4.18
N PRO A 70 -17.33 -34.62 3.81
CA PRO A 70 -16.67 -35.05 2.57
C PRO A 70 -17.34 -34.57 1.28
N ASP A 71 -18.66 -34.36 1.30
CA ASP A 71 -19.42 -33.88 0.14
C ASP A 71 -19.46 -32.34 0.07
N PRO A 72 -18.87 -31.71 -0.96
CA PRO A 72 -18.92 -30.26 -1.15
C PRO A 72 -20.33 -29.69 -1.25
N ASN A 73 -21.32 -30.48 -1.69
CA ASN A 73 -22.70 -29.99 -1.76
C ASN A 73 -23.34 -29.94 -0.35
N GLU A 74 -22.97 -30.85 0.52
CA GLU A 74 -23.43 -30.79 1.92
C GLU A 74 -22.76 -29.65 2.67
N GLN A 75 -21.47 -29.40 2.42
CA GLN A 75 -20.80 -28.22 2.98
C GLN A 75 -21.51 -26.93 2.56
N LEU A 76 -21.85 -26.78 1.27
CA LEU A 76 -22.58 -25.64 0.77
C LEU A 76 -23.94 -25.48 1.42
N LYS A 77 -24.71 -26.58 1.58
CA LYS A 77 -26.01 -26.56 2.27
C LYS A 77 -25.87 -26.13 3.72
N GLN A 78 -24.87 -26.62 4.45
CA GLN A 78 -24.63 -26.25 5.84
C GLN A 78 -24.26 -24.77 5.96
N SER A 79 -23.33 -24.29 5.13
CA SER A 79 -22.95 -22.86 5.09
C SER A 79 -24.16 -21.96 4.80
N ASN A 80 -24.97 -22.29 3.80
CA ASN A 80 -26.17 -21.55 3.46
C ASN A 80 -27.23 -21.60 4.59
N SER A 81 -27.41 -22.73 5.24
CA SER A 81 -28.34 -22.88 6.36
C SER A 81 -27.96 -21.99 7.55
N ILE A 82 -26.65 -21.92 7.87
CA ILE A 82 -26.13 -21.03 8.91
C ILE A 82 -26.37 -19.57 8.53
N LYS A 83 -26.03 -19.20 7.29
CA LYS A 83 -26.25 -17.83 6.75
C LYS A 83 -27.73 -17.43 6.81
N GLU A 84 -28.63 -18.29 6.35
CA GLU A 84 -30.06 -18.04 6.39
C GLU A 84 -30.61 -17.93 7.80
N LYS A 85 -30.09 -18.70 8.74
CA LYS A 85 -30.49 -18.61 10.15
C LYS A 85 -30.03 -17.29 10.76
N ILE A 86 -28.79 -16.86 10.48
CA ILE A 86 -28.27 -15.58 10.92
C ILE A 86 -29.13 -14.41 10.37
N SER A 87 -29.47 -14.46 9.07
CA SER A 87 -30.26 -13.41 8.44
C SER A 87 -31.69 -13.27 8.95
N LYS A 88 -32.18 -14.25 9.69
CA LYS A 88 -33.55 -14.23 10.28
C LYS A 88 -33.58 -13.68 11.71
N PHE A 89 -32.45 -13.40 12.32
CA PHE A 89 -32.45 -12.77 13.64
C PHE A 89 -32.93 -11.32 13.54
N ASP A 90 -33.72 -10.92 14.52
CA ASP A 90 -34.15 -9.53 14.65
C ASP A 90 -32.93 -8.61 14.82
N GLY A 91 -32.95 -7.48 14.11
CA GLY A 91 -31.85 -6.52 14.14
C GLY A 91 -30.74 -6.81 13.11
N VAL A 92 -30.71 -7.96 12.44
CA VAL A 92 -29.79 -8.23 11.34
C VAL A 92 -30.34 -7.60 10.05
N GLU A 93 -29.59 -6.67 9.46
CA GLU A 93 -29.91 -6.04 8.17
C GLU A 93 -29.51 -6.94 7.01
N GLY A 94 -28.36 -7.62 7.15
CA GLY A 94 -27.85 -8.50 6.11
C GLY A 94 -26.60 -9.26 6.47
N VAL A 95 -26.30 -10.29 5.69
CA VAL A 95 -25.09 -11.07 5.79
C VAL A 95 -24.25 -10.84 4.52
N ALA A 96 -23.16 -10.12 4.66
CA ALA A 96 -22.27 -9.80 3.56
C ALA A 96 -21.34 -10.97 3.26
N VAL A 97 -21.43 -11.48 2.02
CA VAL A 97 -20.69 -12.65 1.55
C VAL A 97 -19.98 -12.29 0.25
N ALA A 98 -18.69 -12.61 0.15
CA ALA A 98 -18.00 -12.71 -1.12
C ALA A 98 -17.56 -14.15 -1.36
N GLN A 99 -17.83 -14.68 -2.54
CA GLN A 99 -17.30 -15.96 -2.97
C GLN A 99 -16.03 -15.71 -3.77
N HIS A 100 -14.98 -16.47 -3.50
CA HIS A 100 -13.68 -16.28 -4.14
C HIS A 100 -13.38 -17.40 -5.12
N SER A 101 -12.74 -17.03 -6.21
CA SER A 101 -12.15 -17.94 -7.16
C SER A 101 -10.96 -17.29 -7.86
N THR A 102 -10.37 -18.03 -8.79
CA THR A 102 -9.26 -17.53 -9.62
C THR A 102 -9.58 -17.70 -11.10
N ALA A 103 -9.16 -16.76 -11.90
CA ALA A 103 -9.19 -16.79 -13.34
C ALA A 103 -7.83 -16.35 -13.89
N SER A 104 -7.69 -16.34 -15.21
CA SER A 104 -6.52 -15.76 -15.87
C SER A 104 -6.95 -14.70 -16.87
N TYR A 105 -6.22 -13.60 -16.93
CA TYR A 105 -6.35 -12.57 -17.92
C TYR A 105 -4.97 -12.20 -18.47
N ARG A 106 -4.78 -12.24 -19.80
CA ARG A 106 -3.47 -12.00 -20.44
C ARG A 106 -2.34 -12.80 -19.79
N SER A 107 -2.57 -14.08 -19.50
CA SER A 107 -1.61 -14.98 -18.83
C SER A 107 -1.26 -14.61 -17.38
N THR A 108 -1.92 -13.62 -16.80
CA THR A 108 -1.78 -13.23 -15.39
C THR A 108 -2.91 -13.85 -14.59
N THR A 109 -2.60 -14.48 -13.45
CA THR A 109 -3.63 -14.93 -12.51
C THR A 109 -4.31 -13.73 -11.86
N ILE A 110 -5.62 -13.74 -11.89
CA ILE A 110 -6.46 -12.72 -11.29
C ILE A 110 -7.40 -13.36 -10.25
N ASN A 111 -7.75 -12.58 -9.23
CA ASN A 111 -8.79 -12.97 -8.29
C ASN A 111 -10.17 -12.67 -8.88
N THR A 112 -11.12 -13.55 -8.65
CA THR A 112 -12.52 -13.33 -9.01
C THR A 112 -13.37 -13.41 -7.74
N GLU A 113 -14.27 -12.46 -7.58
CA GLU A 113 -15.17 -12.38 -6.44
C GLU A 113 -16.61 -12.23 -6.91
N ILE A 114 -17.54 -12.86 -6.20
CA ILE A 114 -18.97 -12.65 -6.38
C ILE A 114 -19.48 -11.99 -5.10
N TYR A 115 -20.04 -10.80 -5.23
CA TYR A 115 -20.60 -10.04 -4.11
C TYR A 115 -22.11 -10.16 -4.08
N ASN A 116 -22.67 -10.58 -2.94
CA ASN A 116 -24.10 -10.41 -2.72
C ASN A 116 -24.43 -8.94 -2.40
N ASP A 117 -25.72 -8.59 -2.41
CA ASP A 117 -26.21 -7.21 -2.17
C ASP A 117 -25.64 -6.59 -0.88
N SER A 118 -25.58 -7.37 0.19
CA SER A 118 -25.03 -6.91 1.48
C SER A 118 -23.54 -6.64 1.39
N MET A 119 -22.81 -7.46 0.62
CA MET A 119 -21.38 -7.28 0.40
C MET A 119 -21.07 -6.07 -0.49
N GLN A 120 -21.88 -5.86 -1.54
CA GLN A 120 -21.78 -4.66 -2.37
C GLN A 120 -21.99 -3.39 -1.53
N LYS A 121 -23.01 -3.35 -0.67
CA LYS A 121 -23.24 -2.23 0.24
C LYS A 121 -22.09 -2.04 1.22
N ALA A 122 -21.56 -3.12 1.80
CA ALA A 122 -20.49 -3.08 2.79
C ALA A 122 -19.14 -2.65 2.21
N PHE A 123 -18.86 -3.00 0.96
CA PHE A 123 -17.58 -2.75 0.29
C PHE A 123 -17.70 -1.97 -1.02
N SER A 124 -18.78 -1.21 -1.21
CA SER A 124 -18.94 -0.29 -2.35
C SER A 124 -17.97 0.88 -2.21
N LYS A 125 -16.70 0.64 -2.55
CA LYS A 125 -15.71 1.69 -2.66
C LYS A 125 -16.09 2.69 -3.74
N GLU A 126 -15.71 3.94 -3.56
CA GLU A 126 -15.72 4.93 -4.62
C GLU A 126 -14.92 4.40 -5.83
N LEU A 127 -15.58 4.27 -6.98
CA LEU A 127 -14.94 3.85 -8.21
C LEU A 127 -14.12 5.00 -8.77
N SER A 128 -13.01 4.69 -9.42
CA SER A 128 -12.26 5.69 -10.17
C SER A 128 -12.97 6.08 -11.47
N GLU A 129 -13.71 5.12 -12.06
CA GLU A 129 -14.47 5.28 -13.29
C GLU A 129 -15.66 4.33 -13.28
N GLY A 130 -16.77 4.71 -13.95
CA GLY A 130 -17.94 3.85 -14.14
C GLY A 130 -18.91 3.82 -12.96
N VAL A 131 -19.66 2.73 -12.84
CA VAL A 131 -20.73 2.55 -11.86
C VAL A 131 -20.69 1.17 -11.21
N TRP A 132 -21.34 1.02 -10.06
CA TRP A 132 -21.63 -0.28 -9.46
C TRP A 132 -22.87 -0.91 -10.08
N PHE A 133 -23.12 -2.18 -9.78
CA PHE A 133 -24.15 -3.03 -10.37
C PHE A 133 -25.57 -2.47 -10.23
N ASP A 134 -25.87 -1.80 -9.12
CA ASP A 134 -27.18 -1.18 -8.84
C ASP A 134 -27.56 -0.06 -9.83
N LYS A 135 -26.56 0.52 -10.51
CA LYS A 135 -26.71 1.62 -11.47
C LYS A 135 -26.34 1.24 -12.90
N ALA A 136 -25.98 -0.03 -13.12
CA ALA A 136 -25.57 -0.50 -14.43
C ALA A 136 -26.77 -0.93 -15.29
N ASP A 137 -26.65 -0.71 -16.59
CA ASP A 137 -27.58 -1.28 -17.54
C ASP A 137 -27.44 -2.80 -17.61
N LYS A 138 -28.54 -3.50 -17.82
CA LYS A 138 -28.52 -4.95 -18.01
C LYS A 138 -27.84 -5.28 -19.34
N SER A 139 -26.94 -6.27 -19.30
CA SER A 139 -26.22 -6.78 -20.45
C SER A 139 -26.53 -8.28 -20.65
N ASP A 140 -26.38 -8.77 -21.90
CA ASP A 140 -26.50 -10.19 -22.21
C ASP A 140 -25.30 -11.03 -21.68
N ILE A 141 -24.22 -10.37 -21.32
CA ILE A 141 -23.03 -10.97 -20.69
C ILE A 141 -22.85 -10.39 -19.29
N PRO A 142 -22.18 -11.12 -18.36
CA PRO A 142 -22.04 -10.65 -16.99
C PRO A 142 -21.35 -9.29 -16.90
N ASN A 143 -21.97 -8.38 -16.16
CA ASN A 143 -21.35 -7.12 -15.77
C ASN A 143 -20.27 -7.39 -14.72
N VAL A 144 -19.16 -6.65 -14.81
CA VAL A 144 -18.06 -6.77 -13.85
C VAL A 144 -17.49 -5.41 -13.47
N VAL A 145 -17.04 -5.31 -12.22
CA VAL A 145 -16.18 -4.24 -11.74
C VAL A 145 -14.74 -4.78 -11.64
N ILE A 146 -13.78 -4.08 -12.21
CA ILE A 146 -12.40 -4.51 -12.26
C ILE A 146 -11.51 -3.65 -11.35
N GLY A 147 -10.50 -4.27 -10.76
CA GLY A 147 -9.49 -3.59 -9.95
C GLY A 147 -8.13 -4.24 -10.16
N GLY A 148 -7.12 -3.43 -10.40
CA GLY A 148 -5.77 -3.94 -10.58
C GLY A 148 -5.05 -3.34 -11.79
N ALA A 149 -3.75 -3.40 -11.73
CA ALA A 149 -2.92 -2.77 -12.74
C ALA A 149 -2.99 -3.45 -14.10
N VAL A 150 -3.28 -4.77 -14.14
CA VAL A 150 -3.46 -5.52 -15.39
C VAL A 150 -4.64 -5.00 -16.23
N PHE A 151 -5.54 -4.22 -15.61
CA PHE A 151 -6.72 -3.64 -16.23
C PHE A 151 -6.63 -2.14 -16.50
N ASN A 152 -5.47 -1.52 -16.31
CA ASN A 152 -5.32 -0.06 -16.45
C ASN A 152 -5.69 0.46 -17.84
N ASP A 153 -5.40 -0.32 -18.88
CA ASP A 153 -5.67 0.00 -20.29
C ASP A 153 -7.08 -0.35 -20.76
N ILE A 154 -7.91 -0.96 -19.92
CA ILE A 154 -9.27 -1.38 -20.29
C ILE A 154 -10.23 -0.19 -20.13
N PRO A 155 -10.93 0.27 -21.17
CA PRO A 155 -11.94 1.31 -21.02
C PRO A 155 -13.25 0.76 -20.41
N ILE A 156 -14.00 1.63 -19.71
CA ILE A 156 -15.36 1.31 -19.28
C ILE A 156 -16.26 1.09 -20.51
N GLY A 157 -17.19 0.15 -20.40
CA GLY A 157 -18.10 -0.24 -21.48
C GLY A 157 -17.48 -1.22 -22.47
N SER A 158 -16.25 -1.68 -22.25
CA SER A 158 -15.63 -2.70 -23.10
C SER A 158 -15.91 -4.12 -22.60
N ASP A 159 -15.91 -5.04 -23.55
CA ASP A 159 -15.96 -6.47 -23.25
C ASP A 159 -14.55 -7.03 -23.21
N ILE A 160 -14.26 -7.84 -22.22
CA ILE A 160 -12.99 -8.57 -22.11
C ILE A 160 -13.24 -10.08 -21.99
N GLU A 161 -12.25 -10.88 -22.34
CA GLU A 161 -12.28 -12.32 -22.20
C GLU A 161 -11.33 -12.76 -21.08
N ILE A 162 -11.86 -13.53 -20.14
CA ILE A 162 -11.09 -14.12 -19.05
C ILE A 162 -11.10 -15.65 -19.20
N GLU A 163 -10.03 -16.31 -18.81
CA GLU A 163 -9.93 -17.77 -18.83
C GLU A 163 -10.28 -18.31 -17.44
N MET A 164 -11.26 -19.19 -17.41
CA MET A 164 -11.73 -19.86 -16.19
C MET A 164 -11.69 -21.37 -16.36
N PRO A 165 -11.31 -22.15 -15.30
CA PRO A 165 -11.35 -23.60 -15.38
C PRO A 165 -12.80 -24.12 -15.35
N ASP A 166 -13.18 -24.94 -16.35
CA ASP A 166 -14.44 -25.66 -16.35
C ASP A 166 -14.46 -26.79 -15.30
N LYS A 167 -15.57 -27.54 -15.22
CA LYS A 167 -15.71 -28.67 -14.28
C LYS A 167 -14.70 -29.79 -14.49
N ASN A 168 -14.07 -29.85 -15.67
CA ASN A 168 -13.08 -30.86 -16.04
C ASN A 168 -11.64 -30.33 -15.90
N GLY A 169 -11.49 -29.04 -15.49
CA GLY A 169 -10.20 -28.36 -15.37
C GLY A 169 -9.67 -27.77 -16.67
N ASN A 170 -10.45 -27.79 -17.77
CA ASN A 170 -10.05 -27.15 -19.02
C ASN A 170 -10.23 -25.64 -18.90
N LYS A 171 -9.32 -24.89 -19.51
CA LYS A 171 -9.45 -23.42 -19.59
C LYS A 171 -10.49 -23.07 -20.65
N VAL A 172 -11.54 -22.39 -20.23
CA VAL A 172 -12.61 -21.89 -21.10
C VAL A 172 -12.65 -20.37 -21.00
N GLN A 173 -12.82 -19.72 -22.14
CA GLN A 173 -12.95 -18.26 -22.19
C GLN A 173 -14.38 -17.85 -21.82
N GLN A 174 -14.47 -16.90 -20.90
CA GLN A 174 -15.70 -16.23 -20.51
C GLN A 174 -15.61 -14.75 -20.87
N LYS A 175 -16.56 -14.29 -21.67
CA LYS A 175 -16.72 -12.87 -21.98
C LYS A 175 -17.45 -12.15 -20.86
N VAL A 176 -16.95 -10.99 -20.45
CA VAL A 176 -17.53 -10.16 -19.39
C VAL A 176 -17.54 -8.68 -19.81
N HIS A 177 -18.52 -7.92 -19.34
CA HIS A 177 -18.70 -6.50 -19.65
C HIS A 177 -18.22 -5.62 -18.50
N VAL A 178 -17.30 -4.71 -18.76
CA VAL A 178 -16.68 -3.86 -17.74
C VAL A 178 -17.51 -2.61 -17.49
N ILE A 179 -18.15 -2.52 -16.33
CA ILE A 179 -19.03 -1.40 -15.94
C ILE A 179 -18.35 -0.41 -14.99
N GLY A 180 -17.30 -0.83 -14.27
CA GLY A 180 -16.65 0.02 -13.29
C GLY A 180 -15.20 -0.39 -13.03
N LYS A 181 -14.42 0.58 -12.55
CA LYS A 181 -13.03 0.39 -12.14
C LYS A 181 -12.79 0.87 -10.72
N ILE A 182 -12.12 0.03 -9.92
CA ILE A 182 -11.60 0.39 -8.61
C ILE A 182 -10.25 1.09 -8.80
N GLY A 183 -10.12 2.32 -8.31
CA GLY A 183 -8.87 3.07 -8.35
C GLY A 183 -7.83 2.53 -7.37
N TYR A 184 -6.56 2.89 -7.62
CA TYR A 184 -5.48 2.56 -6.68
C TYR A 184 -5.67 3.26 -5.31
N PRO A 185 -5.40 2.59 -4.21
CA PRO A 185 -5.04 1.19 -4.09
C PRO A 185 -6.26 0.28 -4.33
N TRP A 186 -6.20 -0.53 -5.39
CA TRP A 186 -7.21 -1.55 -5.62
C TRP A 186 -7.11 -2.62 -4.54
N TYR A 187 -8.22 -3.23 -4.18
CA TYR A 187 -8.25 -4.31 -3.20
C TYR A 187 -9.38 -5.29 -3.49
N ALA A 188 -9.14 -6.51 -3.08
CA ALA A 188 -10.14 -7.55 -2.91
C ALA A 188 -10.39 -7.77 -1.42
N VAL A 189 -11.54 -8.29 -1.07
CA VAL A 189 -11.83 -8.71 0.29
C VAL A 189 -11.07 -10.00 0.58
N SER A 190 -10.29 -10.02 1.64
CA SER A 190 -9.64 -11.21 2.15
C SER A 190 -10.40 -11.74 3.37
N TYR A 191 -10.61 -13.04 3.44
CA TYR A 191 -11.18 -13.65 4.64
C TYR A 191 -10.06 -14.05 5.59
N ALA A 192 -9.87 -13.21 6.59
CA ALA A 192 -8.95 -13.51 7.67
C ALA A 192 -9.50 -14.66 8.53
N THR A 193 -8.63 -15.56 8.94
CA THR A 193 -8.95 -16.48 10.03
C THR A 193 -9.15 -15.66 11.30
N ILE A 194 -10.27 -15.84 12.00
CA ILE A 194 -10.51 -15.16 13.27
C ILE A 194 -9.47 -15.67 14.27
N SER A 195 -8.61 -14.78 14.67
CA SER A 195 -7.67 -14.94 15.78
C SER A 195 -7.92 -13.81 16.77
N ASN A 196 -7.38 -13.95 17.96
CA ASN A 196 -7.47 -12.87 18.98
C ASN A 196 -6.87 -11.53 18.50
N ASN A 197 -6.11 -11.54 17.39
CA ASN A 197 -5.40 -10.37 16.87
C ASN A 197 -5.89 -9.92 15.48
N VAL A 198 -7.07 -10.40 15.02
CA VAL A 198 -7.62 -9.96 13.72
C VAL A 198 -7.82 -8.45 13.70
N SER A 199 -7.37 -7.81 12.66
CA SER A 199 -7.36 -6.35 12.50
C SER A 199 -7.82 -5.94 11.11
N THR A 200 -8.10 -4.67 10.89
CA THR A 200 -8.63 -4.17 9.61
C THR A 200 -7.77 -4.50 8.40
N LYS A 201 -6.44 -4.59 8.58
CA LYS A 201 -5.50 -4.94 7.49
C LYS A 201 -5.69 -6.36 6.95
N ASP A 202 -6.29 -7.25 7.75
CA ASP A 202 -6.42 -8.66 7.42
C ASP A 202 -7.61 -8.92 6.48
N PHE A 203 -8.50 -7.93 6.32
CA PHE A 203 -9.70 -8.04 5.47
C PHE A 203 -9.51 -7.52 4.04
N LEU A 204 -8.38 -6.93 3.73
CA LEU A 204 -8.12 -6.40 2.40
C LEU A 204 -6.81 -6.95 1.85
N ILE A 205 -6.82 -7.33 0.59
CA ILE A 205 -5.64 -7.76 -0.14
C ILE A 205 -5.51 -6.98 -1.45
N GLN A 206 -4.31 -6.46 -1.72
CA GLN A 206 -4.02 -5.83 -3.01
C GLN A 206 -3.70 -6.90 -4.07
N ILE A 207 -4.65 -7.15 -4.93
CA ILE A 207 -4.54 -8.14 -6.00
C ILE A 207 -5.36 -7.69 -7.22
N ASN A 208 -4.96 -8.09 -8.42
CA ASN A 208 -5.80 -7.90 -9.60
C ASN A 208 -7.09 -8.70 -9.43
N THR A 209 -8.23 -8.03 -9.49
CA THR A 209 -9.53 -8.60 -9.12
C THR A 209 -10.60 -8.24 -10.15
N ILE A 210 -11.47 -9.18 -10.41
CA ILE A 210 -12.75 -8.98 -11.09
C ILE A 210 -13.87 -9.31 -10.11
N ILE A 211 -14.79 -8.38 -9.92
CA ILE A 211 -15.94 -8.54 -9.04
C ILE A 211 -17.18 -8.73 -9.91
N PHE A 212 -17.96 -9.76 -9.62
CA PHE A 212 -19.25 -10.08 -10.22
C PHE A 212 -20.37 -9.76 -9.24
N ASP A 213 -21.55 -9.51 -9.76
CA ASP A 213 -22.80 -9.48 -9.00
C ASP A 213 -23.31 -10.90 -8.73
N ASP A 214 -23.91 -11.16 -7.57
CA ASP A 214 -24.58 -12.44 -7.24
C ASP A 214 -26.03 -12.44 -7.81
N ASP A 215 -26.18 -12.10 -9.08
CA ASP A 215 -27.45 -12.17 -9.76
C ASP A 215 -27.70 -13.55 -10.40
N LYS A 216 -28.94 -13.79 -10.81
CA LYS A 216 -29.35 -15.07 -11.41
C LYS A 216 -28.56 -15.37 -12.70
N GLN A 217 -28.33 -14.36 -13.54
CA GLN A 217 -27.62 -14.50 -14.81
C GLN A 217 -26.17 -14.89 -14.57
N THR A 218 -25.49 -14.18 -13.68
CA THR A 218 -24.11 -14.47 -13.26
C THR A 218 -24.01 -15.86 -12.69
N SER A 219 -24.93 -16.23 -11.77
CA SER A 219 -24.94 -17.56 -11.15
C SER A 219 -25.16 -18.67 -12.17
N GLU A 220 -26.03 -18.51 -13.16
CA GLU A 220 -26.24 -19.49 -14.24
C GLU A 220 -24.98 -19.66 -15.12
N ILE A 221 -24.33 -18.56 -15.49
CA ILE A 221 -23.09 -18.60 -16.29
C ILE A 221 -21.95 -19.21 -15.49
N LEU A 222 -21.75 -18.77 -14.27
CA LEU A 222 -20.63 -19.20 -13.44
C LEU A 222 -20.80 -20.65 -12.90
N SER A 223 -22.04 -21.16 -12.86
CA SER A 223 -22.31 -22.57 -12.52
C SER A 223 -21.65 -23.59 -13.47
N LYS A 224 -21.25 -23.16 -14.65
CA LYS A 224 -20.52 -23.97 -15.65
C LYS A 224 -19.06 -24.20 -15.25
N TYR A 225 -18.52 -23.35 -14.38
CA TYR A 225 -17.12 -23.37 -13.97
C TYR A 225 -16.97 -24.03 -12.60
N ASN A 226 -15.90 -24.79 -12.42
CA ASN A 226 -15.64 -25.52 -11.18
C ASN A 226 -15.23 -24.60 -10.01
N SER A 227 -14.73 -23.42 -10.34
CA SER A 227 -14.09 -22.50 -9.44
C SER A 227 -15.04 -21.72 -8.52
N PHE A 228 -16.34 -21.62 -8.88
CA PHE A 228 -17.31 -20.85 -8.09
C PHE A 228 -18.07 -21.66 -7.03
N LYS A 229 -17.62 -22.87 -6.75
CA LYS A 229 -18.08 -23.63 -5.58
C LYS A 229 -17.24 -23.36 -4.33
N SER A 230 -16.43 -22.29 -4.32
CA SER A 230 -15.67 -21.99 -3.13
C SER A 230 -16.61 -21.53 -2.02
N LEU A 231 -16.60 -22.31 -0.95
CA LEU A 231 -17.39 -22.06 0.23
C LEU A 231 -16.83 -20.81 0.93
N SER A 232 -17.69 -19.85 1.17
CA SER A 232 -17.34 -18.80 2.12
C SER A 232 -17.57 -19.32 3.52
N PHE A 233 -16.51 -19.43 4.30
CA PHE A 233 -16.58 -19.82 5.71
C PHE A 233 -16.72 -18.63 6.64
N SER A 234 -16.63 -17.42 6.10
CA SER A 234 -16.63 -16.19 6.88
C SER A 234 -17.58 -15.18 6.28
N TYR A 235 -18.22 -14.43 7.15
CA TYR A 235 -19.24 -13.44 6.80
C TYR A 235 -19.06 -12.18 7.61
N PHE A 236 -19.45 -11.01 7.06
CA PHE A 236 -19.77 -9.84 7.87
C PHE A 236 -21.29 -9.83 8.11
N VAL A 237 -21.66 -9.85 9.35
CA VAL A 237 -23.08 -9.74 9.74
C VAL A 237 -23.35 -8.28 10.09
N ILE A 238 -24.18 -7.65 9.29
CA ILE A 238 -24.49 -6.22 9.39
C ILE A 238 -25.76 -6.06 10.18
N TYR A 239 -25.74 -5.24 11.22
CA TYR A 239 -26.91 -4.92 12.02
C TYR A 239 -27.56 -3.61 11.53
N ASN A 240 -28.87 -3.52 11.67
CA ASN A 240 -29.55 -2.26 11.43
C ASN A 240 -29.22 -1.24 12.54
N LYS A 241 -29.50 0.04 12.27
CA LYS A 241 -29.15 1.13 13.20
C LYS A 241 -29.93 1.09 14.52
N GLU A 242 -31.07 0.40 14.55
CA GLU A 242 -31.97 0.30 15.69
C GLU A 242 -31.75 -1.01 16.48
N CYS A 243 -30.77 -1.85 16.06
CA CYS A 243 -30.47 -3.12 16.70
C CYS A 243 -30.00 -2.89 18.14
N THR A 244 -30.69 -3.50 19.08
CA THR A 244 -30.34 -3.42 20.50
C THR A 244 -29.18 -4.35 20.84
N ASP A 245 -28.53 -4.11 22.01
CA ASP A 245 -27.45 -4.98 22.47
C ASP A 245 -27.97 -6.39 22.79
N GLU A 246 -29.21 -6.54 23.31
CA GLU A 246 -29.82 -7.85 23.54
C GLU A 246 -30.01 -8.63 22.24
N GLN A 247 -30.41 -7.95 21.14
CA GLN A 247 -30.53 -8.58 19.84
C GLN A 247 -29.16 -9.03 19.30
N LYS A 248 -28.14 -8.21 19.45
CA LYS A 248 -26.76 -8.58 19.06
C LYS A 248 -26.26 -9.78 19.87
N GLU A 249 -26.50 -9.80 21.18
CA GLU A 249 -26.10 -10.94 22.02
C GLU A 249 -26.82 -12.23 21.64
N ALA A 250 -28.10 -12.18 21.29
CA ALA A 250 -28.81 -13.36 20.79
C ALA A 250 -28.20 -13.94 19.51
N VAL A 251 -27.71 -13.07 18.62
CA VAL A 251 -26.98 -13.51 17.41
C VAL A 251 -25.62 -14.08 17.78
N ARG A 252 -24.90 -13.45 18.73
CA ARG A 252 -23.58 -13.90 19.21
C ARG A 252 -23.64 -15.23 19.95
N ASP A 253 -24.69 -15.47 20.71
CA ASP A 253 -24.93 -16.77 21.32
C ASP A 253 -25.07 -17.87 20.26
N TYR A 254 -25.74 -17.56 19.17
CA TYR A 254 -25.79 -18.48 18.05
C TYR A 254 -24.42 -18.66 17.38
N TYR A 255 -23.62 -17.59 17.21
CA TYR A 255 -22.26 -17.70 16.68
C TYR A 255 -21.41 -18.67 17.51
N ASN A 256 -21.45 -18.55 18.84
CA ASN A 256 -20.70 -19.42 19.75
C ASN A 256 -21.04 -20.90 19.61
N SER A 257 -22.25 -21.21 19.10
CA SER A 257 -22.67 -22.60 18.87
C SER A 257 -22.17 -23.18 17.55
N VAL A 258 -21.80 -22.35 16.58
CA VAL A 258 -21.47 -22.79 15.20
C VAL A 258 -20.14 -22.26 14.66
N GLY A 259 -19.44 -21.42 15.43
CA GLY A 259 -18.20 -20.81 14.98
C GLY A 259 -17.55 -19.87 15.97
N THR A 260 -16.83 -18.91 15.42
CA THR A 260 -16.16 -17.85 16.18
C THR A 260 -16.49 -16.49 15.55
N TYR A 261 -16.43 -15.42 16.35
CA TYR A 261 -16.68 -14.08 15.83
C TYR A 261 -15.73 -13.05 16.43
N ALA A 262 -15.61 -11.93 15.75
CA ALA A 262 -14.95 -10.73 16.26
C ALA A 262 -15.88 -9.54 16.04
N THR A 263 -16.12 -8.77 17.09
CA THR A 263 -16.91 -7.54 16.99
C THR A 263 -16.11 -6.44 16.30
N TYR A 264 -16.79 -5.50 15.67
CA TYR A 264 -16.17 -4.33 15.08
C TYR A 264 -15.23 -3.59 16.05
N ASP A 265 -15.68 -3.37 17.29
CA ASP A 265 -14.89 -2.69 18.32
C ASP A 265 -13.59 -3.46 18.64
N LYS A 266 -13.66 -4.81 18.70
CA LYS A 266 -12.48 -5.64 18.93
C LYS A 266 -11.50 -5.59 17.75
N ILE A 267 -12.01 -5.57 16.53
CA ILE A 267 -11.18 -5.40 15.32
C ILE A 267 -10.47 -4.05 15.33
N LEU A 268 -11.15 -2.97 15.75
CA LEU A 268 -10.53 -1.64 15.88
C LEU A 268 -9.50 -1.58 17.00
N GLU A 269 -9.81 -2.16 18.16
CA GLU A 269 -8.85 -2.27 19.28
C GLU A 269 -7.56 -2.97 18.81
N ASN A 270 -7.71 -4.15 18.20
CA ASN A 270 -6.58 -4.90 17.64
C ASN A 270 -5.80 -4.10 16.58
N THR A 271 -6.52 -3.32 15.76
CA THR A 271 -5.87 -2.45 14.76
C THR A 271 -5.02 -1.37 15.42
N ASN A 272 -5.54 -0.73 16.47
CA ASN A 272 -4.82 0.28 17.25
C ASN A 272 -3.60 -0.35 17.96
N ASP A 273 -3.76 -1.54 18.53
CA ASP A 273 -2.68 -2.29 19.15
C ASP A 273 -1.60 -2.67 18.13
N TYR A 274 -2.01 -3.11 16.94
CA TYR A 274 -1.06 -3.39 15.86
C TYR A 274 -0.27 -2.13 15.44
N ILE A 275 -0.94 -0.99 15.30
CA ILE A 275 -0.28 0.29 15.00
C ILE A 275 0.75 0.61 16.10
N ARG A 276 0.33 0.56 17.38
CA ARG A 276 1.19 0.89 18.53
C ARG A 276 2.36 -0.07 18.67
N ASP A 277 2.10 -1.37 18.62
CA ASP A 277 3.08 -2.38 19.02
C ASP A 277 3.97 -2.88 17.87
N ASN A 278 3.49 -2.82 16.63
CA ASN A 278 4.25 -3.27 15.48
C ASN A 278 4.77 -2.11 14.62
N LEU A 279 3.91 -1.17 14.22
CA LEU A 279 4.35 -0.09 13.34
C LEU A 279 5.25 0.92 14.05
N MET A 280 4.91 1.30 15.29
CA MET A 280 5.73 2.25 16.05
C MET A 280 7.10 1.66 16.37
N LYS A 281 7.21 0.35 16.59
CA LYS A 281 8.53 -0.31 16.75
C LYS A 281 9.31 -0.35 15.43
N LYS A 282 8.64 -0.60 14.31
CA LYS A 282 9.29 -0.63 12.99
C LYS A 282 9.79 0.74 12.54
N ILE A 283 9.10 1.82 12.90
CA ILE A 283 9.49 3.19 12.48
C ILE A 283 10.76 3.68 13.17
N VAL A 284 11.11 3.14 14.34
CA VAL A 284 12.31 3.53 15.10
C VAL A 284 13.58 3.33 14.28
N THR A 285 13.73 2.17 13.63
CA THR A 285 14.92 1.86 12.83
C THR A 285 15.11 2.81 11.63
N PRO A 286 14.12 3.05 10.75
CA PRO A 286 14.25 4.04 9.69
C PRO A 286 14.54 5.45 10.19
N ILE A 287 13.85 5.92 11.24
CA ILE A 287 14.12 7.24 11.82
C ILE A 287 15.58 7.34 12.32
N PHE A 288 16.05 6.32 13.03
CA PHE A 288 17.43 6.27 13.51
C PHE A 288 18.42 6.31 12.34
N LEU A 289 18.19 5.53 11.29
CA LEU A 289 19.00 5.56 10.07
C LEU A 289 18.98 6.93 9.39
N LEU A 290 17.82 7.59 9.31
CA LEU A 290 17.72 8.94 8.75
C LEU A 290 18.48 9.98 9.58
N ILE A 291 18.42 9.87 10.90
CA ILE A 291 19.20 10.73 11.81
C ILE A 291 20.70 10.50 11.60
N ILE A 292 21.16 9.24 11.58
CA ILE A 292 22.58 8.91 11.33
C ILE A 292 23.00 9.41 9.96
N ALA A 293 22.21 9.18 8.91
CA ALA A 293 22.49 9.66 7.57
C ALA A 293 22.65 11.18 7.55
N THR A 294 21.75 11.92 8.19
CA THR A 294 21.80 13.38 8.26
C THR A 294 23.03 13.87 9.04
N LEU A 295 23.32 13.28 10.20
CA LEU A 295 24.52 13.63 11.00
C LEU A 295 25.81 13.32 10.24
N THR A 296 25.87 12.20 9.53
CA THR A 296 27.01 11.84 8.68
C THR A 296 27.20 12.85 7.54
N LEU A 297 26.11 13.25 6.87
CA LEU A 297 26.14 14.30 5.84
C LEU A 297 26.66 15.63 6.40
N ILE A 298 26.17 16.06 7.57
CA ILE A 298 26.63 17.28 8.27
C ILE A 298 28.13 17.21 8.55
N SER A 299 28.58 16.07 9.14
CA SER A 299 29.99 15.89 9.53
C SER A 299 30.93 15.91 8.33
N ILE A 300 30.59 15.17 7.27
CA ILE A 300 31.40 15.09 6.05
C ILE A 300 31.37 16.44 5.30
N ALA A 301 30.21 17.07 5.20
CA ALA A 301 30.10 18.39 4.57
C ALA A 301 30.93 19.43 5.32
N THR A 302 30.92 19.40 6.65
CA THR A 302 31.70 20.30 7.50
C THR A 302 33.21 20.04 7.35
N LEU A 303 33.62 18.76 7.37
CA LEU A 303 35.03 18.36 7.16
C LEU A 303 35.52 18.78 5.76
N ASN A 304 34.72 18.56 4.72
CA ASN A 304 35.03 18.99 3.36
C ASN A 304 35.14 20.52 3.27
N THR A 305 34.33 21.25 4.03
CA THR A 305 34.42 22.71 4.09
C THR A 305 35.76 23.13 4.69
N TYR A 306 36.20 22.55 5.81
CA TYR A 306 37.50 22.85 6.38
C TYR A 306 38.67 22.54 5.45
N LYS A 307 38.68 21.35 4.82
CA LYS A 307 39.72 20.99 3.84
C LYS A 307 39.81 21.96 2.66
N LYS A 308 38.68 22.47 2.20
CA LYS A 308 38.59 23.38 1.04
C LYS A 308 38.75 24.86 1.39
N LEU A 309 38.83 25.23 2.67
CA LEU A 309 39.01 26.63 3.05
C LEU A 309 40.26 27.26 2.39
N LYS A 310 41.35 26.48 2.30
CA LYS A 310 42.59 26.93 1.63
C LYS A 310 42.34 27.22 0.14
N ASP A 311 41.74 26.30 -0.59
CA ASP A 311 41.45 26.46 -2.01
C ASP A 311 40.47 27.63 -2.24
N HIS A 312 39.48 27.79 -1.36
CA HIS A 312 38.54 28.91 -1.41
C HIS A 312 39.22 30.25 -1.16
N SER A 313 40.25 30.31 -0.32
CA SER A 313 41.05 31.50 -0.12
C SER A 313 41.78 31.93 -1.40
N ILE A 314 42.37 30.95 -2.09
CA ILE A 314 43.03 31.14 -3.39
C ILE A 314 42.02 31.61 -4.43
N TYR A 315 40.84 30.96 -4.51
CA TYR A 315 39.79 31.39 -5.45
C TYR A 315 39.30 32.79 -5.17
N TYR A 316 39.24 33.21 -3.89
CA TYR A 316 38.88 34.56 -3.51
C TYR A 316 39.93 35.57 -3.99
N LEU A 317 41.21 35.29 -3.78
CA LEU A 317 42.31 36.13 -4.29
C LEU A 317 42.32 36.25 -5.80
N CYS A 318 41.86 35.19 -6.51
CA CYS A 318 41.68 35.17 -7.95
C CYS A 318 40.35 35.85 -8.41
N GLY A 319 39.64 36.57 -7.52
CA GLY A 319 38.43 37.32 -7.86
C GLY A 319 37.11 36.53 -7.75
N CYS A 320 37.10 35.34 -7.19
CA CYS A 320 35.88 34.62 -6.90
C CYS A 320 35.16 35.21 -5.68
N SER A 321 33.87 35.55 -5.82
CA SER A 321 33.11 36.05 -4.67
C SER A 321 32.83 34.95 -3.64
N ARG A 322 32.74 35.31 -2.35
CA ARG A 322 32.38 34.37 -1.25
C ARG A 322 31.09 33.59 -1.52
N LYS A 323 30.06 34.25 -2.09
CA LYS A 323 28.80 33.62 -2.43
C LYS A 323 28.96 32.50 -3.47
N LYS A 324 29.82 32.71 -4.49
CA LYS A 324 30.09 31.71 -5.52
C LYS A 324 30.85 30.50 -4.98
N SER A 325 31.83 30.76 -4.11
CA SER A 325 32.62 29.72 -3.47
C SER A 325 31.74 28.83 -2.58
N PHE A 326 30.84 29.43 -1.78
CA PHE A 326 29.87 28.69 -0.99
C PHE A 326 28.88 27.90 -1.85
N ALA A 327 28.45 28.44 -3.00
CA ALA A 327 27.56 27.72 -3.92
C ALA A 327 28.18 26.40 -4.44
N TYR A 328 29.50 26.31 -4.59
CA TYR A 328 30.15 25.04 -4.96
C TYR A 328 30.05 23.98 -3.86
N LEU A 329 30.24 24.38 -2.59
CA LEU A 329 30.06 23.48 -1.44
C LEU A 329 28.62 22.99 -1.34
N PHE A 330 27.65 23.90 -1.49
CA PHE A 330 26.24 23.57 -1.50
C PHE A 330 25.90 22.59 -2.62
N ALA A 331 26.44 22.78 -3.82
CA ALA A 331 26.20 21.93 -4.97
C ALA A 331 26.69 20.48 -4.72
N GLU A 332 27.81 20.28 -4.06
CA GLU A 332 28.31 18.93 -3.73
C GLU A 332 27.35 18.16 -2.83
N ILE A 333 26.87 18.79 -1.75
CA ILE A 333 25.91 18.20 -0.82
C ILE A 333 24.59 17.89 -1.55
N SER A 334 24.11 18.85 -2.34
CA SER A 334 22.86 18.71 -3.08
C SER A 334 22.90 17.58 -4.09
N ILE A 335 24.02 17.36 -4.78
CA ILE A 335 24.17 16.25 -5.74
C ILE A 335 24.01 14.89 -5.05
N VAL A 336 24.65 14.68 -3.92
CA VAL A 336 24.53 13.41 -3.18
C VAL A 336 23.08 13.15 -2.77
N ALA A 337 22.39 14.17 -2.24
CA ALA A 337 21.01 14.05 -1.83
C ALA A 337 20.05 13.84 -3.03
N ILE A 338 20.30 14.52 -4.14
CA ILE A 338 19.53 14.34 -5.39
C ILE A 338 19.74 12.92 -5.95
N LEU A 339 20.99 12.42 -5.98
CA LEU A 339 21.26 11.06 -6.46
C LEU A 339 20.60 10.01 -5.59
N ALA A 340 20.62 10.16 -4.26
CA ALA A 340 19.91 9.27 -3.34
C ALA A 340 18.38 9.28 -3.58
N THR A 341 17.83 10.47 -3.85
CA THR A 341 16.40 10.62 -4.18
C THR A 341 16.08 9.95 -5.53
N ILE A 342 16.95 10.09 -6.53
CA ILE A 342 16.78 9.41 -7.83
C ILE A 342 16.80 7.88 -7.65
N ILE A 343 17.73 7.35 -6.86
CA ILE A 343 17.79 5.91 -6.54
C ILE A 343 16.47 5.47 -5.89
N ASN A 344 15.96 6.25 -4.95
CA ASN A 344 14.69 5.95 -4.31
C ASN A 344 13.50 6.04 -5.27
N ILE A 345 13.46 7.01 -6.19
CA ILE A 345 12.44 7.09 -7.24
C ILE A 345 12.49 5.86 -8.13
N ILE A 346 13.67 5.43 -8.54
CA ILE A 346 13.85 4.20 -9.33
C ILE A 346 13.32 2.99 -8.56
N TYR A 347 13.67 2.86 -7.27
CA TYR A 347 13.16 1.79 -6.41
C TYR A 347 11.64 1.76 -6.36
N VAL A 348 10.98 2.89 -6.07
CA VAL A 348 9.52 3.01 -6.03
C VAL A 348 8.92 2.67 -7.40
N SER A 349 9.52 3.16 -8.49
CA SER A 349 9.04 2.91 -9.86
C SER A 349 9.15 1.42 -10.25
N VAL A 350 10.22 0.74 -9.84
CA VAL A 350 10.39 -0.71 -10.06
C VAL A 350 9.30 -1.49 -9.31
N ILE A 351 9.05 -1.16 -8.05
CA ILE A 351 7.98 -1.81 -7.28
C ILE A 351 6.62 -1.56 -7.94
N MET A 352 6.31 -0.32 -8.31
CA MET A 352 5.06 0.01 -9.01
C MET A 352 4.91 -0.77 -10.32
N SER A 353 6.00 -0.93 -11.08
CA SER A 353 5.97 -1.71 -12.33
C SER A 353 5.75 -3.21 -12.09
N GLN A 354 6.33 -3.77 -11.04
CA GLN A 354 6.12 -5.18 -10.66
C GLN A 354 4.70 -5.43 -10.15
N LEU A 355 4.15 -4.49 -9.39
CA LEU A 355 2.74 -4.49 -9.01
C LEU A 355 1.84 -4.43 -10.26
N SER A 356 2.18 -3.57 -11.22
CA SER A 356 1.45 -3.42 -12.49
C SER A 356 1.50 -4.68 -13.35
N ALA A 357 2.62 -5.39 -13.35
CA ALA A 357 2.78 -6.64 -14.09
C ALA A 357 2.11 -7.85 -13.41
N GLY A 358 1.52 -7.67 -12.20
CA GLY A 358 0.94 -8.78 -11.42
C GLY A 358 1.96 -9.81 -10.92
N THR A 359 3.26 -9.51 -11.07
CA THR A 359 4.35 -10.41 -10.65
C THR A 359 4.63 -10.34 -9.15
N MET A 360 4.10 -9.33 -8.48
CA MET A 360 4.20 -9.14 -7.03
C MET A 360 2.84 -8.79 -6.44
N SER A 361 2.39 -9.51 -5.43
CA SER A 361 1.32 -9.07 -4.54
C SER A 361 1.98 -8.37 -3.35
N TYR A 362 1.87 -7.06 -3.26
CA TYR A 362 2.36 -6.31 -2.10
C TYR A 362 1.25 -6.27 -1.05
N SER A 363 1.02 -7.39 -0.37
CA SER A 363 0.07 -7.43 0.73
C SER A 363 0.62 -6.62 1.90
N GLY A 364 -0.11 -5.57 2.28
CA GLY A 364 0.18 -4.81 3.50
C GLY A 364 0.96 -3.51 3.34
N SER A 365 1.19 -3.01 2.12
CA SER A 365 1.85 -1.71 1.92
C SER A 365 1.29 -0.97 0.70
N ILE A 366 1.09 0.35 0.81
CA ILE A 366 0.71 1.22 -0.31
C ILE A 366 1.93 2.00 -0.76
N ILE A 367 2.41 1.73 -1.97
CA ILE A 367 3.54 2.43 -2.60
C ILE A 367 3.07 3.08 -3.90
N ASP A 368 3.08 4.41 -3.95
CA ASP A 368 2.64 5.22 -5.08
C ASP A 368 3.46 6.53 -5.22
N TYR A 369 3.02 7.43 -6.07
CA TYR A 369 3.67 8.73 -6.28
C TYR A 369 3.78 9.59 -5.00
N LYS A 370 2.91 9.41 -4.01
CA LYS A 370 2.99 10.12 -2.72
C LYS A 370 4.26 9.78 -1.97
N ASN A 371 4.73 8.54 -2.10
CA ASN A 371 5.99 8.10 -1.52
C ASN A 371 7.17 8.87 -2.12
N ILE A 372 7.13 9.18 -3.43
CA ILE A 372 8.13 10.01 -4.10
C ILE A 372 8.12 11.43 -3.50
N ILE A 373 6.93 12.01 -3.30
CA ILE A 373 6.79 13.35 -2.71
C ILE A 373 7.41 13.41 -1.30
N TYR A 374 7.14 12.42 -0.45
CA TYR A 374 7.75 12.35 0.89
C TYR A 374 9.28 12.28 0.83
N SER A 375 9.83 11.54 -0.12
CA SER A 375 11.29 11.46 -0.34
C SER A 375 11.87 12.80 -0.77
N MET A 376 11.19 13.51 -1.66
CA MET A 376 11.61 14.85 -2.12
C MET A 376 11.60 15.86 -0.97
N ILE A 377 10.54 15.84 -0.14
CA ILE A 377 10.46 16.71 1.05
C ILE A 377 11.62 16.41 1.99
N TYR A 378 11.87 15.13 2.28
CA TYR A 378 12.99 14.73 3.13
C TYR A 378 14.34 15.17 2.55
N CYS A 379 14.56 15.00 1.25
CA CYS A 379 15.77 15.47 0.56
C CYS A 379 15.99 16.98 0.78
N ILE A 380 14.96 17.80 0.57
CA ILE A 380 15.05 19.26 0.75
C ILE A 380 15.38 19.60 2.19
N VAL A 381 14.71 18.99 3.16
CA VAL A 381 14.95 19.21 4.60
C VAL A 381 16.38 18.80 4.98
N THR A 382 16.84 17.65 4.51
CA THR A 382 18.20 17.15 4.77
C THR A 382 19.26 18.09 4.21
N ILE A 383 19.10 18.57 2.97
CA ILE A 383 20.02 19.55 2.37
C ILE A 383 20.05 20.83 3.22
N ALA A 384 18.88 21.35 3.58
CA ALA A 384 18.78 22.59 4.37
C ALA A 384 19.51 22.48 5.71
N ILE A 385 19.31 21.37 6.45
CA ILE A 385 19.94 21.11 7.73
C ILE A 385 21.47 20.90 7.56
N THR A 386 21.87 20.12 6.57
CA THR A 386 23.28 19.76 6.32
C THR A 386 24.14 20.97 6.00
N VAL A 387 23.57 21.99 5.36
CA VAL A 387 24.30 23.20 4.95
C VAL A 387 24.57 24.18 6.11
N ILE A 388 23.83 24.08 7.22
CA ILE A 388 23.91 25.06 8.33
C ILE A 388 25.33 25.11 8.92
N LEU A 389 25.92 24.00 9.32
CA LEU A 389 27.25 23.97 9.90
C LEU A 389 28.35 24.41 8.92
N PRO A 390 28.44 23.87 7.70
CA PRO A 390 29.33 24.38 6.67
C PRO A 390 29.23 25.89 6.46
N PHE A 391 28.01 26.42 6.46
CA PHE A 391 27.79 27.86 6.32
C PHE A 391 28.37 28.65 7.49
N ILE A 392 28.17 28.20 8.72
CA ILE A 392 28.73 28.83 9.92
C ILE A 392 30.27 28.82 9.88
N VAL A 393 30.85 27.66 9.56
CA VAL A 393 32.32 27.51 9.44
C VAL A 393 32.86 28.46 8.36
N TYR A 394 32.22 28.50 7.20
CA TYR A 394 32.63 29.35 6.10
C TYR A 394 32.48 30.84 6.42
N LYS A 395 31.43 31.23 7.16
CA LYS A 395 31.20 32.60 7.59
C LYS A 395 32.22 33.09 8.63
N LYS A 396 32.60 32.23 9.59
CA LYS A 396 33.55 32.56 10.67
C LYS A 396 34.98 32.68 10.18
N ASN A 397 35.41 31.91 9.16
CA ASN A 397 36.74 31.94 8.64
C ASN A 397 36.85 32.90 7.46
N THR A 398 37.52 34.05 7.62
CA THR A 398 37.72 34.96 6.51
C THR A 398 38.81 34.40 5.57
N PRO A 399 38.69 34.56 4.23
CA PRO A 399 39.69 34.06 3.29
C PRO A 399 41.11 34.56 3.57
N LEU A 400 41.23 35.78 4.06
CA LEU A 400 42.52 36.41 4.38
C LEU A 400 43.17 35.78 5.63
N GLU A 401 42.37 35.46 6.67
CA GLU A 401 42.85 34.81 7.88
C GLU A 401 43.30 33.35 7.57
N VAL A 402 42.53 32.63 6.76
CA VAL A 402 42.88 31.28 6.32
C VAL A 402 44.16 31.30 5.49
N TYR A 403 44.33 32.27 4.59
CA TYR A 403 45.55 32.42 3.80
C TYR A 403 46.78 32.70 4.70
N ARG A 404 46.65 33.61 5.65
CA ARG A 404 47.74 33.96 6.61
C ARG A 404 48.14 32.79 7.49
N ARG A 405 47.20 32.02 8.03
CA ARG A 405 47.52 30.84 8.86
C ARG A 405 48.32 29.82 8.08
N ASN A 406 47.98 29.55 6.80
CA ASN A 406 48.70 28.56 6.00
C ASN A 406 50.02 29.03 5.39
N HIS A 407 50.41 30.30 5.55
CA HIS A 407 51.71 30.83 5.09
C HIS A 407 52.66 31.15 6.26
N ASN A 408 52.17 31.06 7.48
CA ASN A 408 52.99 31.27 8.70
C ASN A 408 53.35 29.96 9.38
N ASP A 409 52.89 28.82 8.90
CA ASP A 409 53.31 27.45 9.18
C ASP A 409 54.16 26.93 8.03
#